data_e5ea591490250cc8f2398aacf80c46f0
#
_entry.id   e5ea591490250cc8f2398aacf80c46f0
#
_cell.length_a   1.000
_cell.length_b   1.000
_cell.length_c   1.000
_cell.angle_alpha   90.00
_cell.angle_beta   90.00
_cell.angle_gamma   90.00
#
_symmetry.space_group_name_H-M   'P 1'
#
loop_
_entity.id
_entity.type
_entity.pdbx_description
1 polymer ?
#
loop_
_entity_poly.entity_id
_entity_poly.type
_entity_poly.pdbx_seq_one_letter_code
_entity_poly.pdbx_strand_id
1 'polypeptide(L)'
;TLVQVPAMAAQPLTDAVVDPEHPVRVERELDSIRMSNGLVEVCIDTHDGLVSSVVDLVADRELLLPGQRANRLALHPDYPDCFDAWELQHQYRHSAVVVDDLTGVDVLEGPLRSTVRVERGESGFIQAITLDADSRAVEFSLDVDWTEQARVLKVDFPLDVAADTSVDEI
;
A
#
# COMPACT_ATOMS: atom_id res chain seq x y z
N THR A 1 -16.07 -12.31 -9.20
CA THR A 1 -16.79 -12.08 -10.47
C THR A 1 -16.75 -10.62 -10.81
N LEU A 2 -16.25 -10.25 -11.98
CA LEU A 2 -16.32 -8.89 -12.50
C LEU A 2 -17.70 -8.67 -13.13
N VAL A 3 -18.29 -7.51 -12.85
CA VAL A 3 -19.63 -7.14 -13.36
C VAL A 3 -19.53 -5.80 -14.06
N GLN A 4 -19.96 -5.75 -15.31
CA GLN A 4 -20.02 -4.52 -16.09
C GLN A 4 -21.50 -4.13 -16.28
N VAL A 5 -21.87 -2.95 -15.79
CA VAL A 5 -23.20 -2.39 -15.92
C VAL A 5 -23.10 -0.99 -16.53
N PRO A 6 -23.86 -0.66 -17.58
CA PRO A 6 -23.90 0.70 -18.13
C PRO A 6 -24.30 1.73 -17.06
N ALA A 7 -23.79 2.96 -17.20
CA ALA A 7 -24.14 4.04 -16.28
C ALA A 7 -25.67 4.24 -16.22
N MET A 8 -26.20 4.38 -14.99
CA MET A 8 -27.65 4.56 -14.72
C MET A 8 -28.56 3.44 -15.25
N ALA A 9 -28.03 2.23 -15.38
CA ALA A 9 -28.78 1.05 -15.83
C ALA A 9 -28.74 -0.07 -14.78
N ALA A 10 -29.65 -1.03 -14.91
CA ALA A 10 -29.62 -2.31 -14.20
C ALA A 10 -29.59 -3.44 -15.21
N GLN A 11 -28.84 -4.48 -14.92
CA GLN A 11 -28.67 -5.62 -15.80
C GLN A 11 -28.70 -6.92 -14.99
N PRO A 12 -29.25 -8.03 -15.50
CA PRO A 12 -29.15 -9.32 -14.83
C PRO A 12 -27.69 -9.70 -14.63
N LEU A 13 -27.36 -10.25 -13.47
CA LEU A 13 -26.00 -10.60 -13.10
C LEU A 13 -25.36 -11.56 -14.12
N THR A 14 -26.16 -12.48 -14.67
CA THR A 14 -25.70 -13.45 -15.67
C THR A 14 -25.21 -12.82 -16.97
N ASP A 15 -25.79 -11.67 -17.35
CA ASP A 15 -25.47 -10.97 -18.60
C ASP A 15 -24.40 -9.89 -18.38
N ALA A 16 -24.12 -9.56 -17.12
CA ALA A 16 -23.17 -8.53 -16.72
C ALA A 16 -21.77 -9.08 -16.38
N VAL A 17 -21.63 -10.41 -16.29
CA VAL A 17 -20.34 -11.05 -15.97
C VAL A 17 -19.41 -10.96 -17.18
N VAL A 18 -18.22 -10.43 -16.94
CA VAL A 18 -17.16 -10.32 -17.95
C VAL A 18 -15.83 -10.81 -17.37
N ASP A 19 -14.95 -11.30 -18.22
CA ASP A 19 -13.56 -11.55 -17.84
C ASP A 19 -12.79 -10.22 -17.84
N PRO A 20 -11.84 -10.03 -16.92
CA PRO A 20 -11.00 -8.85 -16.92
C PRO A 20 -10.08 -8.84 -18.15
N GLU A 21 -9.86 -7.68 -18.72
CA GLU A 21 -8.88 -7.49 -19.81
C GLU A 21 -7.45 -7.65 -19.28
N HIS A 22 -7.23 -7.18 -18.06
CA HIS A 22 -5.94 -7.20 -17.36
C HIS A 22 -6.06 -7.95 -16.02
N PRO A 23 -6.10 -9.30 -16.02
CA PRO A 23 -6.18 -10.09 -14.79
C PRO A 23 -4.91 -9.94 -13.95
N VAL A 24 -5.06 -10.02 -12.64
CA VAL A 24 -3.91 -10.03 -11.72
C VAL A 24 -3.21 -11.37 -11.77
N ARG A 25 -1.88 -11.33 -11.83
CA ARG A 25 -0.98 -12.47 -11.70
C ARG A 25 -0.07 -12.25 -10.50
N VAL A 26 0.22 -13.32 -9.80
CA VAL A 26 1.13 -13.33 -8.66
C VAL A 26 2.28 -14.27 -8.96
N GLU A 27 3.49 -13.80 -8.82
CA GLU A 27 4.71 -14.59 -8.88
C GLU A 27 5.39 -14.57 -7.52
N ARG A 28 5.80 -15.74 -7.02
CA ARG A 28 6.48 -15.88 -5.74
C ARG A 28 7.88 -16.38 -5.97
N GLU A 29 8.85 -15.61 -5.54
CA GLU A 29 10.25 -15.98 -5.49
C GLU A 29 10.66 -16.22 -4.02
N LEU A 30 11.91 -16.62 -3.79
CA LEU A 30 12.41 -16.89 -2.45
C LEU A 30 12.30 -15.63 -1.55
N ASP A 31 12.66 -14.49 -2.10
CA ASP A 31 12.86 -13.23 -1.36
C ASP A 31 11.84 -12.15 -1.75
N SER A 32 10.91 -12.45 -2.67
CA SER A 32 9.94 -11.46 -3.15
C SER A 32 8.62 -12.05 -3.59
N ILE A 33 7.59 -11.21 -3.50
CA ILE A 33 6.27 -11.44 -4.07
C ILE A 33 6.00 -10.33 -5.07
N ARG A 34 5.68 -10.71 -6.30
CA ARG A 34 5.36 -9.80 -7.39
C ARG A 34 3.90 -9.94 -7.78
N MET A 35 3.16 -8.85 -7.79
CA MET A 35 1.82 -8.77 -8.35
C MET A 35 1.82 -7.87 -9.58
N SER A 36 1.21 -8.31 -10.67
CA SER A 36 1.09 -7.51 -11.89
C SER A 36 -0.23 -7.82 -12.61
N ASN A 37 -0.84 -6.80 -13.18
CA ASN A 37 -1.99 -6.93 -14.08
C ASN A 37 -1.68 -6.45 -15.51
N GLY A 38 -0.40 -6.23 -15.84
CA GLY A 38 0.02 -5.72 -17.15
C GLY A 38 -0.11 -4.22 -17.32
N LEU A 39 -0.73 -3.49 -16.37
CA LEU A 39 -0.77 -2.02 -16.34
C LEU A 39 0.16 -1.48 -15.26
N VAL A 40 0.21 -2.12 -14.13
CA VAL A 40 1.10 -1.80 -13.02
C VAL A 40 1.66 -3.10 -12.44
N GLU A 41 2.87 -3.01 -11.91
CA GLU A 41 3.55 -4.07 -11.19
C GLU A 41 4.00 -3.58 -9.82
N VAL A 42 3.84 -4.40 -8.79
CA VAL A 42 4.34 -4.11 -7.43
C VAL A 42 5.10 -5.32 -6.91
N CYS A 43 6.30 -5.05 -6.36
CA CYS A 43 7.13 -6.05 -5.71
C CYS A 43 7.22 -5.80 -4.21
N ILE A 44 7.02 -6.85 -3.42
CA ILE A 44 7.14 -6.85 -1.97
C ILE A 44 8.29 -7.78 -1.57
N ASP A 45 9.21 -7.28 -0.77
CA ASP A 45 10.30 -8.06 -0.19
C ASP A 45 9.75 -8.90 0.99
N THR A 46 10.04 -10.21 1.01
CA THR A 46 9.52 -11.10 2.04
C THR A 46 10.30 -11.06 3.36
N HIS A 47 11.50 -10.44 3.39
CA HIS A 47 12.31 -10.32 4.59
C HIS A 47 11.86 -9.18 5.50
N ASP A 48 11.40 -8.07 4.92
CA ASP A 48 10.99 -6.89 5.67
C ASP A 48 9.51 -6.52 5.48
N GLY A 49 8.82 -7.16 4.52
CA GLY A 49 7.42 -6.89 4.20
C GLY A 49 7.20 -5.53 3.53
N LEU A 50 8.26 -4.87 3.06
CA LEU A 50 8.18 -3.56 2.43
C LEU A 50 8.05 -3.66 0.90
N VAL A 51 7.48 -2.64 0.31
CA VAL A 51 7.41 -2.52 -1.15
C VAL A 51 8.76 -2.08 -1.68
N SER A 52 9.36 -2.89 -2.53
CA SER A 52 10.68 -2.68 -3.11
C SER A 52 10.65 -2.04 -4.49
N SER A 53 9.51 -2.12 -5.19
CA SER A 53 9.32 -1.57 -6.53
C SER A 53 7.84 -1.36 -6.81
N VAL A 54 7.52 -0.29 -7.51
CA VAL A 54 6.20 -0.05 -8.12
C VAL A 54 6.43 0.51 -9.52
N VAL A 55 6.09 -0.26 -10.54
CA VAL A 55 6.32 0.12 -11.94
C VAL A 55 5.00 0.42 -12.63
N ASP A 56 4.86 1.60 -13.20
CA ASP A 56 3.83 1.89 -14.21
C ASP A 56 4.29 1.27 -15.52
N LEU A 57 3.70 0.13 -15.88
CA LEU A 57 4.07 -0.62 -17.10
C LEU A 57 3.62 0.08 -18.38
N VAL A 58 2.63 0.96 -18.30
CA VAL A 58 2.17 1.74 -19.46
C VAL A 58 3.13 2.88 -19.77
N ALA A 59 3.68 3.50 -18.74
CA ALA A 59 4.67 4.59 -18.87
C ALA A 59 6.12 4.08 -18.88
N ASP A 60 6.35 2.78 -18.64
CA ASP A 60 7.68 2.16 -18.48
C ASP A 60 8.52 2.91 -17.43
N ARG A 61 7.93 3.11 -16.23
CA ARG A 61 8.53 3.96 -15.19
C ARG A 61 8.44 3.34 -13.80
N GLU A 62 9.61 3.22 -13.13
CA GLU A 62 9.67 2.98 -11.69
C GLU A 62 9.22 4.23 -10.93
N LEU A 63 8.35 4.05 -9.93
CA LEU A 63 7.78 5.14 -9.14
C LEU A 63 8.54 5.40 -7.84
N LEU A 64 9.35 4.45 -7.37
CA LEU A 64 10.14 4.63 -6.16
C LEU A 64 11.52 5.20 -6.46
N LEU A 65 12.04 5.98 -5.52
CA LEU A 65 13.44 6.41 -5.57
C LEU A 65 14.37 5.19 -5.51
N PRO A 66 15.48 5.18 -6.27
CA PRO A 66 16.41 4.06 -6.31
C PRO A 66 16.89 3.62 -4.92
N GLY A 67 16.74 2.33 -4.63
CA GLY A 67 17.15 1.73 -3.37
C GLY A 67 16.30 2.07 -2.15
N GLN A 68 15.22 2.80 -2.33
CA GLN A 68 14.25 3.08 -1.26
C GLN A 68 13.18 1.99 -1.17
N ARG A 69 12.52 1.94 -0.01
CA ARG A 69 11.41 1.04 0.30
C ARG A 69 10.18 1.84 0.66
N ALA A 70 9.02 1.46 0.13
CA ALA A 70 7.75 2.12 0.42
C ALA A 70 6.88 1.29 1.38
N ASN A 71 5.80 1.89 1.84
CA ASN A 71 4.87 1.33 2.81
C ASN A 71 5.54 1.06 4.18
N ARG A 72 6.56 1.85 4.52
CA ARG A 72 7.30 1.71 5.77
C ARG A 72 6.60 2.45 6.90
N LEU A 73 6.27 1.74 7.96
CA LEU A 73 5.67 2.30 9.16
C LEU A 73 6.74 2.86 10.11
N ALA A 74 6.46 4.01 10.69
CA ALA A 74 7.31 4.61 11.72
C ALA A 74 6.47 5.30 12.79
N LEU A 75 6.81 5.04 14.06
CA LEU A 75 6.26 5.71 15.22
C LEU A 75 7.13 6.89 15.59
N HIS A 76 6.52 8.04 15.73
CA HIS A 76 7.19 9.28 16.13
C HIS A 76 6.65 9.75 17.47
N PRO A 77 7.47 10.38 18.33
CA PRO A 77 6.99 11.01 19.55
C PRO A 77 6.08 12.19 19.21
N ASP A 78 5.01 12.33 19.95
CA ASP A 78 4.03 13.40 19.82
C ASP A 78 3.78 14.03 21.19
N TYR A 79 4.44 15.17 21.43
CA TYR A 79 4.36 15.93 22.66
C TYR A 79 4.11 17.41 22.33
N PRO A 80 2.89 17.77 21.90
CA PRO A 80 2.57 19.15 21.54
C PRO A 80 2.59 20.05 22.78
N ASP A 81 3.07 21.28 22.61
CA ASP A 81 3.07 22.27 23.69
C ASP A 81 1.64 22.77 24.01
N CYS A 82 0.81 22.88 22.97
CA CYS A 82 -0.61 23.23 23.06
C CYS A 82 -1.32 22.73 21.80
N PHE A 83 -2.65 22.63 21.84
CA PHE A 83 -3.47 22.19 20.70
C PHE A 83 -3.17 20.75 20.21
N ASP A 84 -3.23 19.81 21.11
CA ASP A 84 -2.89 18.38 20.95
C ASP A 84 -3.40 17.75 19.64
N ALA A 85 -4.58 18.12 19.18
CA ALA A 85 -5.16 17.57 17.94
C ALA A 85 -4.71 18.30 16.66
N TRP A 86 -3.95 19.39 16.76
CA TRP A 86 -3.67 20.29 15.63
C TRP A 86 -2.19 20.54 15.40
N GLU A 87 -1.35 20.29 16.40
CA GLU A 87 0.06 20.65 16.37
C GLU A 87 0.95 19.43 16.46
N LEU A 88 1.85 19.27 15.51
CA LEU A 88 2.91 18.29 15.53
C LEU A 88 4.25 19.07 15.55
N GLN A 89 5.00 18.95 16.66
CA GLN A 89 6.27 19.65 16.81
C GLN A 89 7.32 19.21 15.79
N HIS A 90 8.11 20.14 15.28
CA HIS A 90 9.16 19.86 14.28
C HIS A 90 10.16 18.77 14.70
N GLN A 91 10.41 18.60 15.99
CA GLN A 91 11.34 17.62 16.55
C GLN A 91 10.89 16.17 16.33
N TYR A 92 9.61 15.88 16.07
CA TYR A 92 9.11 14.54 15.88
C TYR A 92 9.92 13.75 14.84
N ARG A 93 10.47 14.43 13.82
CA ARG A 93 11.20 13.82 12.70
C ARG A 93 12.53 13.20 13.10
N HIS A 94 13.10 13.61 14.25
CA HIS A 94 14.45 13.20 14.69
C HIS A 94 14.47 11.95 15.56
N SER A 95 13.32 11.44 15.96
CA SER A 95 13.20 10.33 16.92
C SER A 95 12.23 9.25 16.46
N ALA A 96 12.20 8.99 15.14
CA ALA A 96 11.36 7.94 14.56
C ALA A 96 11.85 6.56 15.03
N VAL A 97 10.92 5.70 15.41
CA VAL A 97 11.13 4.27 15.62
C VAL A 97 10.45 3.54 14.47
N VAL A 98 11.25 2.87 13.64
CA VAL A 98 10.74 2.06 12.55
C VAL A 98 10.04 0.82 13.13
N VAL A 99 8.88 0.50 12.57
CA VAL A 99 8.15 -0.72 12.90
C VAL A 99 8.66 -1.82 11.98
N ASP A 100 9.59 -2.64 12.48
CA ASP A 100 10.31 -3.67 11.72
C ASP A 100 10.09 -5.10 12.25
N ASP A 101 9.11 -5.29 13.13
CA ASP A 101 8.74 -6.53 13.81
C ASP A 101 7.90 -7.47 12.91
N LEU A 102 8.36 -7.74 11.70
CA LEU A 102 7.67 -8.62 10.76
C LEU A 102 7.45 -10.01 11.35
N THR A 103 6.20 -10.48 11.37
CA THR A 103 5.83 -11.82 11.85
C THR A 103 5.22 -12.70 10.79
N GLY A 104 4.67 -12.13 9.73
CA GLY A 104 4.07 -12.91 8.65
C GLY A 104 3.87 -12.11 7.38
N VAL A 105 3.95 -12.83 6.26
CA VAL A 105 3.57 -12.35 4.93
C VAL A 105 2.71 -13.42 4.29
N ASP A 106 1.43 -13.09 4.05
CA ASP A 106 0.46 -13.97 3.41
C ASP A 106 -0.01 -13.38 2.08
N VAL A 107 -0.41 -14.26 1.17
CA VAL A 107 -0.91 -13.85 -0.15
C VAL A 107 -2.28 -14.49 -0.41
N LEU A 108 -3.26 -13.64 -0.66
CA LEU A 108 -4.57 -14.01 -1.18
C LEU A 108 -4.56 -13.77 -2.70
N GLU A 109 -4.63 -14.84 -3.46
CA GLU A 109 -4.54 -14.78 -4.92
C GLU A 109 -5.91 -14.91 -5.59
N GLY A 110 -6.11 -14.10 -6.61
CA GLY A 110 -7.25 -14.21 -7.51
C GLY A 110 -7.06 -13.36 -8.76
N PRO A 111 -7.64 -13.78 -9.90
CA PRO A 111 -7.46 -13.05 -11.16
C PRO A 111 -8.13 -11.67 -11.18
N LEU A 112 -9.10 -11.43 -10.31
CA LEU A 112 -9.80 -10.14 -10.19
C LEU A 112 -9.17 -9.24 -9.15
N ARG A 113 -8.61 -9.84 -8.10
CA ARG A 113 -7.97 -9.13 -6.99
C ARG A 113 -6.97 -10.05 -6.33
N SER A 114 -5.77 -9.55 -6.08
CA SER A 114 -4.77 -10.20 -5.24
C SER A 114 -4.30 -9.24 -4.16
N THR A 115 -4.02 -9.78 -2.98
CA THR A 115 -3.60 -9.01 -1.81
C THR A 115 -2.42 -9.68 -1.13
N VAL A 116 -1.38 -8.92 -0.86
CA VAL A 116 -0.30 -9.30 0.06
C VAL A 116 -0.60 -8.68 1.41
N ARG A 117 -0.70 -9.52 2.44
CA ARG A 117 -0.94 -9.12 3.82
C ARG A 117 0.36 -9.27 4.61
N VAL A 118 0.77 -8.19 5.24
CA VAL A 118 1.99 -8.10 6.05
C VAL A 118 1.59 -7.89 7.51
N GLU A 119 1.99 -8.79 8.39
CA GLU A 119 1.70 -8.73 9.82
C GLU A 119 2.93 -8.30 10.62
N ARG A 120 2.70 -7.37 11.56
CA ARG A 120 3.69 -6.89 12.50
C ARG A 120 3.23 -7.23 13.92
N GLY A 121 3.88 -8.24 14.51
CA GLY A 121 3.33 -8.98 15.65
C GLY A 121 3.30 -8.20 16.95
N GLU A 122 4.38 -7.51 17.31
CA GLU A 122 4.45 -6.76 18.57
C GLU A 122 3.61 -5.47 18.53
N SER A 123 3.57 -4.83 17.39
CA SER A 123 2.80 -3.60 17.19
C SER A 123 1.32 -3.84 16.88
N GLY A 124 0.93 -5.07 16.52
CA GLY A 124 -0.45 -5.40 16.16
C GLY A 124 -0.93 -4.74 14.86
N PHE A 125 -0.01 -4.32 13.97
CA PHE A 125 -0.35 -3.66 12.72
C PHE A 125 -0.43 -4.67 11.59
N ILE A 126 -1.45 -4.53 10.75
CA ILE A 126 -1.65 -5.35 9.57
C ILE A 126 -1.74 -4.43 8.36
N GLN A 127 -0.78 -4.56 7.46
CA GLN A 127 -0.77 -3.84 6.19
C GLN A 127 -1.30 -4.78 5.10
N ALA A 128 -2.14 -4.28 4.21
CA ALA A 128 -2.54 -5.00 3.02
C ALA A 128 -2.23 -4.18 1.77
N ILE A 129 -1.57 -4.83 0.82
CA ILE A 129 -1.18 -4.28 -0.47
C ILE A 129 -2.00 -5.02 -1.51
N THR A 130 -2.91 -4.32 -2.18
CA THR A 130 -3.91 -4.93 -3.05
C THR A 130 -3.79 -4.38 -4.47
N LEU A 131 -3.87 -5.29 -5.42
CA LEU A 131 -3.96 -4.99 -6.84
C LEU A 131 -5.25 -5.57 -7.41
N ASP A 132 -6.03 -4.74 -8.09
CA ASP A 132 -7.23 -5.14 -8.81
C ASP A 132 -6.95 -5.33 -10.31
N ALA A 133 -7.71 -6.22 -10.91
CA ALA A 133 -7.76 -6.33 -12.36
C ALA A 133 -8.22 -5.01 -12.99
N ASP A 134 -7.69 -4.70 -14.18
CA ASP A 134 -8.02 -3.51 -14.95
C ASP A 134 -7.73 -2.16 -14.24
N SER A 135 -7.07 -2.19 -13.08
CA SER A 135 -6.71 -1.00 -12.30
C SER A 135 -5.26 -0.58 -12.53
N ARG A 136 -5.00 0.71 -12.62
CA ARG A 136 -3.64 1.30 -12.59
C ARG A 136 -3.22 1.73 -11.19
N ALA A 137 -4.03 1.48 -10.18
CA ALA A 137 -3.76 1.85 -8.80
C ALA A 137 -3.42 0.61 -7.97
N VAL A 138 -2.42 0.74 -7.11
CA VAL A 138 -2.15 -0.18 -6.00
C VAL A 138 -2.80 0.41 -4.76
N GLU A 139 -3.66 -0.36 -4.12
CA GLU A 139 -4.34 0.04 -2.89
C GLU A 139 -3.50 -0.40 -1.67
N PHE A 140 -3.31 0.51 -0.73
CA PHE A 140 -2.67 0.26 0.54
C PHE A 140 -3.68 0.48 1.66
N SER A 141 -3.87 -0.53 2.50
CA SER A 141 -4.69 -0.41 3.71
C SER A 141 -3.90 -0.81 4.94
N LEU A 142 -4.26 -0.23 6.07
CA LEU A 142 -3.63 -0.48 7.36
C LEU A 142 -4.72 -0.69 8.40
N ASP A 143 -4.68 -1.85 9.06
CA ASP A 143 -5.49 -2.17 10.22
C ASP A 143 -4.62 -2.03 11.48
N VAL A 144 -5.10 -1.26 12.45
CA VAL A 144 -4.32 -0.85 13.62
C VAL A 144 -5.12 -1.08 14.90
N ASP A 145 -4.60 -1.91 15.79
CA ASP A 145 -5.04 -1.93 17.19
C ASP A 145 -4.20 -0.93 17.99
N TRP A 146 -4.70 0.31 18.09
CA TRP A 146 -3.91 1.42 18.60
C TRP A 146 -3.85 1.42 20.14
N THR A 147 -2.69 1.10 20.69
CA THR A 147 -2.41 1.12 22.14
C THR A 147 -1.34 2.14 22.54
N GLU A 148 -0.72 2.81 21.55
CA GLU A 148 0.35 3.76 21.78
C GLU A 148 -0.12 5.08 22.40
N GLN A 149 0.69 5.65 23.28
CA GLN A 149 0.44 6.95 23.93
C GLN A 149 1.50 7.96 23.50
N ALA A 150 1.09 9.20 23.27
CA ALA A 150 1.97 10.29 22.83
C ALA A 150 2.84 9.92 21.62
N ARG A 151 2.20 9.28 20.63
CA ARG A 151 2.83 8.84 19.38
C ARG A 151 1.96 9.18 18.20
N VAL A 152 2.59 9.45 17.06
CA VAL A 152 1.96 9.50 15.75
C VAL A 152 2.56 8.42 14.85
N LEU A 153 1.69 7.69 14.17
CA LEU A 153 2.08 6.71 13.16
C LEU A 153 2.16 7.39 11.80
N LYS A 154 3.26 7.16 11.09
CA LYS A 154 3.44 7.59 9.72
C LYS A 154 3.75 6.42 8.80
N VAL A 155 3.33 6.55 7.55
CA VAL A 155 3.65 5.62 6.47
C VAL A 155 4.47 6.38 5.43
N ASP A 156 5.66 5.86 5.12
CA ASP A 156 6.57 6.50 4.17
C ASP A 156 6.43 5.87 2.76
N PHE A 157 6.30 6.73 1.76
CA PHE A 157 6.35 6.40 0.33
C PHE A 157 7.36 7.31 -0.36
N PRO A 158 8.63 6.91 -0.48
CA PRO A 158 9.68 7.70 -1.14
C PRO A 158 9.55 7.61 -2.67
N LEU A 159 8.65 8.40 -3.23
CA LEU A 159 8.38 8.43 -4.66
C LEU A 159 9.40 9.28 -5.43
N ASP A 160 9.78 8.83 -6.62
CA ASP A 160 10.59 9.58 -7.58
C ASP A 160 9.72 10.60 -8.34
N VAL A 161 9.24 11.59 -7.60
CA VAL A 161 8.36 12.65 -8.10
C VAL A 161 8.98 14.02 -7.79
N ALA A 162 9.14 14.85 -8.81
CA ALA A 162 9.46 16.25 -8.64
C ALA A 162 8.18 17.09 -8.81
N ALA A 163 7.75 17.74 -7.74
CA ALA A 163 6.56 18.59 -7.73
C ALA A 163 6.82 19.86 -6.90
N ASP A 164 6.39 21.00 -7.42
CA ASP A 164 6.49 22.30 -6.73
C ASP A 164 5.28 22.58 -5.83
N THR A 165 4.22 21.78 -5.97
CA THR A 165 2.96 21.96 -5.24
C THR A 165 2.37 20.63 -4.84
N SER A 166 1.69 20.57 -3.70
CA SER A 166 0.78 19.50 -3.29
C SER A 166 -0.65 20.00 -3.24
N VAL A 167 -1.60 19.12 -3.43
CA VAL A 167 -3.03 19.39 -3.24
C VAL A 167 -3.55 18.43 -2.19
N ASP A 168 -4.09 19.01 -1.11
CA ASP A 168 -4.67 18.26 -0.01
C ASP A 168 -6.19 18.50 -0.01
N GLU A 169 -6.96 17.45 0.19
CA GLU A 169 -8.40 17.53 0.45
C GLU A 169 -8.63 17.54 1.98
N ILE A 170 -9.50 18.43 2.43
CA ILE A 170 -9.86 18.60 3.85
C ILE A 170 -11.29 18.08 4.05
#